data_264b023470d30754aa6da8c9d760d77d
#
_entry.id   264b023470d30754aa6da8c9d760d77d
#
_cell.length_a   1.000
_cell.length_b   1.000
_cell.length_c   1.000
_cell.angle_alpha   90.00
_cell.angle_beta   90.00
_cell.angle_gamma   90.00
#
_symmetry.space_group_name_H-M   'P 1'
#
loop_
_entity.id
_entity.type
_entity.pdbx_description
1 polymer ?
#
loop_
_entity_poly.entity_id
_entity_poly.type
_entity_poly.pdbx_seq_one_letter_code
_entity_poly.pdbx_strand_id
1 'polypeptide(L)'
;MTMTTTAIHLEARGFVPNNPRLPLVLYQAAFPADAGDLAAEMERRFAENGWPPQWRDGIYDFDHYHTQGHEVLGIAAGSAELVLGGE
;
A
#
# COMPACT_ATOMS: atom_id res chain seq x y z
N MET A 1 -10.74 17.52 -0.63
CA MET A 1 -9.41 17.13 -1.13
C MET A 1 -9.57 16.04 -2.18
N THR A 2 -8.88 16.17 -3.28
CA THR A 2 -9.01 15.25 -4.41
C THR A 2 -8.00 14.12 -4.31
N MET A 3 -8.44 12.88 -4.53
CA MET A 3 -7.55 11.74 -4.59
C MET A 3 -6.61 11.85 -5.77
N THR A 4 -5.33 11.58 -5.54
CA THR A 4 -4.31 11.53 -6.57
C THR A 4 -3.78 10.11 -6.70
N THR A 5 -3.72 9.60 -7.93
CA THR A 5 -3.19 8.27 -8.22
C THR A 5 -1.89 8.39 -8.99
N THR A 6 -0.85 7.71 -8.52
CA THR A 6 0.46 7.69 -9.17
C THR A 6 0.89 6.25 -9.37
N ALA A 7 1.32 5.92 -10.58
CA ALA A 7 1.85 4.59 -10.91
C ALA A 7 3.35 4.70 -11.18
N ILE A 8 4.14 3.88 -10.49
CA ILE A 8 5.60 3.91 -10.56
C ILE A 8 6.11 2.51 -10.91
N HIS A 9 6.82 2.38 -12.02
CA HIS A 9 7.48 1.13 -12.38
C HIS A 9 8.83 1.06 -11.71
N LEU A 10 9.07 -0.04 -10.98
CA LEU A 10 10.29 -0.25 -10.23
C LEU A 10 11.16 -1.28 -10.95
N GLU A 11 12.46 -0.99 -11.05
CA GLU A 11 13.42 -1.91 -11.62
C GLU A 11 14.04 -2.79 -10.54
N ALA A 12 14.52 -3.97 -10.92
CA ALA A 12 15.24 -4.85 -10.01
C ALA A 12 16.49 -4.12 -9.47
N ARG A 13 16.70 -4.20 -8.16
CA ARG A 13 17.84 -3.56 -7.49
C ARG A 13 18.52 -4.56 -6.56
N GLY A 14 19.75 -4.95 -6.90
CA GLY A 14 20.48 -5.94 -6.11
C GLY A 14 19.66 -7.21 -5.94
N PHE A 15 19.30 -7.54 -4.70
CA PHE A 15 18.49 -8.72 -4.38
C PHE A 15 16.98 -8.43 -4.37
N VAL A 16 16.54 -7.23 -4.70
CA VAL A 16 15.12 -6.87 -4.74
C VAL A 16 14.60 -7.04 -6.16
N PRO A 17 13.75 -8.04 -6.42
CA PRO A 17 13.37 -8.41 -7.78
C PRO A 17 12.18 -7.66 -8.35
N ASN A 18 11.82 -6.54 -7.91
CA ASN A 18 10.66 -5.75 -8.31
C ASN A 18 9.86 -6.27 -9.53
N ASN A 19 8.57 -6.02 -9.57
CA ASN A 19 7.73 -6.53 -10.66
C ASN A 19 8.01 -5.78 -11.96
N PRO A 20 8.41 -6.48 -13.06
CA PRO A 20 8.74 -5.80 -14.31
C PRO A 20 7.54 -5.36 -15.13
N ARG A 21 6.33 -5.83 -14.81
CA ARG A 21 5.12 -5.54 -15.58
C ARG A 21 4.13 -4.66 -14.85
N LEU A 22 3.96 -4.88 -13.55
CA LEU A 22 2.97 -4.17 -12.75
C LEU A 22 3.64 -3.05 -11.95
N PRO A 23 3.09 -1.84 -11.98
CA PRO A 23 3.66 -0.74 -11.22
C PRO A 23 3.29 -0.80 -9.74
N LEU A 24 4.06 -0.07 -8.94
CA LEU A 24 3.59 0.39 -7.63
C LEU A 24 2.56 1.48 -7.85
N VAL A 25 1.40 1.39 -7.23
CA VAL A 25 0.35 2.40 -7.37
C VAL A 25 0.13 3.08 -6.03
N LEU A 26 0.25 4.40 -6.02
CA LEU A 26 0.03 5.22 -4.84
C LEU A 26 -1.29 5.98 -4.98
N TYR A 27 -2.14 5.85 -3.98
CA TYR A 27 -3.39 6.61 -3.89
C TYR A 27 -3.26 7.61 -2.74
N GLN A 28 -3.05 8.87 -3.07
CA GLN A 28 -2.95 9.93 -2.09
C GLN A 28 -4.32 10.56 -1.86
N ALA A 29 -4.65 10.85 -0.61
CA ALA A 29 -5.94 11.40 -0.22
C ALA A 29 -7.13 10.54 -0.69
N ALA A 30 -6.97 9.21 -0.62
CA ALA A 30 -7.99 8.27 -1.07
C ALA A 30 -9.24 8.26 -0.17
N PHE A 31 -9.08 8.69 1.08
CA PHE A 31 -10.17 8.70 2.06
C PHE A 31 -10.26 10.07 2.73
N PRO A 32 -11.48 10.51 3.10
CA PRO A 32 -11.64 11.79 3.79
C PRO A 32 -10.94 11.78 5.15
N ALA A 33 -10.32 12.90 5.52
CA ALA A 33 -9.64 13.04 6.81
C ALA A 33 -10.60 12.95 8.00
N ASP A 34 -11.89 13.17 7.78
CA ASP A 34 -12.94 13.17 8.80
C ASP A 34 -13.79 11.89 8.76
N ALA A 35 -13.26 10.80 8.24
CA ALA A 35 -14.00 9.54 8.02
C ALA A 35 -14.28 8.74 9.30
N GLY A 36 -14.23 9.27 10.47
CA GLY A 36 -14.52 8.55 11.71
C GLY A 36 -13.54 7.37 11.95
N ASP A 37 -14.03 6.13 11.87
CA ASP A 37 -13.16 4.94 11.95
C ASP A 37 -12.54 4.67 10.57
N LEU A 38 -11.42 5.28 10.32
CA LEU A 38 -10.76 5.21 9.01
C LEU A 38 -10.30 3.78 8.69
N ALA A 39 -9.83 3.03 9.68
CA ALA A 39 -9.39 1.65 9.43
C ALA A 39 -10.56 0.78 8.98
N ALA A 40 -11.73 0.92 9.60
CA ALA A 40 -12.92 0.18 9.19
C ALA A 40 -13.38 0.59 7.78
N GLU A 41 -13.31 1.86 7.46
CA GLU A 41 -13.66 2.36 6.12
C GLU A 41 -12.72 1.81 5.06
N MET A 42 -11.42 1.76 5.33
CA MET A 42 -10.44 1.16 4.44
C MET A 42 -10.71 -0.33 4.23
N GLU A 43 -10.99 -1.05 5.29
CA GLU A 43 -11.31 -2.49 5.20
C GLU A 43 -12.55 -2.73 4.35
N ARG A 44 -13.58 -1.91 4.53
CA ARG A 44 -14.80 -2.01 3.72
C ARG A 44 -14.49 -1.78 2.23
N ARG A 45 -13.71 -0.76 1.94
CA ARG A 45 -13.35 -0.42 0.56
C ARG A 45 -12.48 -1.52 -0.07
N PHE A 46 -11.54 -2.06 0.68
CA PHE A 46 -10.71 -3.16 0.19
C PHE A 46 -11.57 -4.38 -0.14
N ALA A 47 -12.48 -4.75 0.75
CA ALA A 47 -13.37 -5.89 0.53
C ALA A 47 -14.26 -5.70 -0.71
N GLU A 48 -14.80 -4.49 -0.92
CA GLU A 48 -15.61 -4.17 -2.09
C GLU A 48 -14.84 -4.35 -3.40
N ASN A 49 -13.54 -4.19 -3.37
CA ASN A 49 -12.68 -4.27 -4.55
C ASN A 49 -11.93 -5.59 -4.64
N GLY A 50 -12.35 -6.62 -3.90
CA GLY A 50 -11.77 -7.94 -4.00
C GLY A 50 -10.49 -8.13 -3.18
N TRP A 51 -10.24 -7.28 -2.21
CA TRP A 51 -9.09 -7.35 -1.31
C TRP A 51 -9.56 -7.58 0.12
N PRO A 52 -9.87 -8.84 0.51
CA PRO A 52 -10.34 -9.10 1.89
C PRO A 52 -9.28 -8.67 2.90
N PRO A 53 -9.66 -7.89 3.91
CA PRO A 53 -8.71 -7.43 4.91
C PRO A 53 -8.11 -8.60 5.68
N GLN A 54 -6.79 -8.60 5.86
CA GLN A 54 -6.08 -9.72 6.50
C GLN A 54 -5.49 -9.35 7.85
N TRP A 55 -5.04 -8.11 8.04
CA TRP A 55 -4.45 -7.72 9.31
C TRP A 55 -4.42 -6.19 9.47
N ARG A 56 -4.33 -5.78 10.74
CA ARG A 56 -4.04 -4.41 11.13
C ARG A 56 -2.81 -4.46 12.03
N ASP A 57 -1.74 -3.78 11.66
CA ASP A 57 -0.51 -3.75 12.46
C ASP A 57 0.41 -2.65 11.96
N GLY A 58 1.59 -2.56 12.57
CA GLY A 58 2.62 -1.66 12.13
C GLY A 58 3.35 -2.15 10.89
N ILE A 59 4.18 -1.28 10.35
CA ILE A 59 5.02 -1.60 9.20
C ILE A 59 6.29 -2.30 9.71
N TYR A 60 6.74 -3.34 9.01
CA TYR A 60 8.00 -3.99 9.32
C TYR A 60 9.18 -3.05 9.11
N ASP A 61 10.18 -3.17 9.95
CA ASP A 61 11.39 -2.35 9.91
C ASP A 61 12.53 -3.01 9.13
N PHE A 62 12.22 -4.02 8.31
CA PHE A 62 13.18 -4.70 7.47
C PHE A 62 12.60 -4.91 6.07
N ASP A 63 13.49 -5.04 5.09
CA ASP A 63 13.10 -5.27 3.71
C ASP A 63 12.51 -6.68 3.54
N HIS A 64 11.42 -6.79 2.82
CA HIS A 64 10.81 -8.07 2.47
C HIS A 64 9.98 -7.92 1.20
N TYR A 65 9.66 -9.04 0.57
CA TYR A 65 8.79 -9.04 -0.61
C TYR A 65 8.01 -10.34 -0.70
N HIS A 66 6.96 -10.32 -1.51
CA HIS A 66 6.11 -11.47 -1.79
C HIS A 66 6.32 -11.92 -3.23
N THR A 67 6.60 -13.19 -3.43
CA THR A 67 6.88 -13.73 -4.77
C THR A 67 5.65 -14.12 -5.55
N GLN A 68 4.53 -14.38 -4.89
CA GLN A 68 3.31 -14.89 -5.51
C GLN A 68 2.05 -14.12 -5.15
N GLY A 69 2.19 -13.03 -4.44
CA GLY A 69 1.03 -12.26 -3.99
C GLY A 69 1.14 -10.79 -4.34
N HIS A 70 0.01 -10.14 -4.34
CA HIS A 70 -0.07 -8.69 -4.40
C HIS A 70 -0.50 -8.18 -3.05
N GLU A 71 -0.12 -6.95 -2.72
CA GLU A 71 -0.41 -6.36 -1.43
C GLU A 71 -1.00 -4.96 -1.61
N VAL A 72 -2.04 -4.67 -0.85
CA VAL A 72 -2.56 -3.32 -0.70
C VAL A 72 -2.44 -2.91 0.77
N LEU A 73 -1.93 -1.73 1.01
CA LEU A 73 -1.74 -1.18 2.34
C LEU A 73 -2.48 0.14 2.47
N GLY A 74 -3.21 0.31 3.56
CA GLY A 74 -3.84 1.56 3.91
C GLY A 74 -3.25 2.10 5.20
N ILE A 75 -2.83 3.37 5.19
CA ILE A 75 -2.32 4.05 6.38
C ILE A 75 -3.49 4.73 7.07
N ALA A 76 -3.99 4.10 8.13
CA ALA A 76 -5.21 4.55 8.81
C ALA A 76 -4.93 5.55 9.93
N ALA A 77 -3.73 5.55 10.50
CA ALA A 77 -3.35 6.45 11.59
C ALA A 77 -1.84 6.62 11.62
N GLY A 78 -1.39 7.79 12.09
CA GLY A 78 0.03 8.08 12.19
C GLY A 78 0.67 8.32 10.83
N SER A 79 1.98 8.17 10.79
CA SER A 79 2.76 8.34 9.57
C SER A 79 3.97 7.39 9.58
N ALA A 80 4.48 7.10 8.41
CA ALA A 80 5.67 6.27 8.27
C ALA A 80 6.45 6.71 7.03
N GLU A 81 7.77 6.58 7.10
CA GLU A 81 8.62 6.73 5.94
C GLU A 81 8.89 5.34 5.38
N LEU A 82 8.51 5.11 4.13
CA LEU A 82 8.60 3.80 3.50
C LEU A 82 9.67 3.79 2.42
N VAL A 83 10.44 2.71 2.40
CA VAL A 83 11.35 2.42 1.28
C VAL A 83 10.70 1.32 0.45
N LEU A 84 10.34 1.64 -0.78
CA LEU A 84 9.66 0.73 -1.68
C LEU A 84 10.54 0.49 -2.91
N GLY A 85 10.71 -0.77 -3.26
CA GLY A 85 11.50 -1.13 -4.43
C GLY A 85 12.99 -1.28 -4.17
N GLY A 86 13.43 -1.23 -2.93
CA GLY A 86 14.82 -1.35 -2.54
C GLY A 86 15.54 0.00 -2.47
N GLU A 87 16.69 0.00 -1.86
CA GLU A 87 17.50 1.22 -1.67
C GLU A 87 18.36 1.58 -2.88
#